data_6a4ad3a49dd46968120510f533fe7c14
#
_entry.id   6a4ad3a49dd46968120510f533fe7c14
#
_cell.length_a   1.000
_cell.length_b   1.000
_cell.length_c   1.000
_cell.angle_alpha   90.00
_cell.angle_beta   90.00
_cell.angle_gamma   90.00
#
_symmetry.space_group_name_H-M   'P 1'
#
loop_
_entity.id
_entity.type
_entity.pdbx_description
1 polymer ?
#
loop_
_entity_poly.entity_id
_entity_poly.type
_entity_poly.pdbx_seq_one_letter_code
_entity_poly.pdbx_strand_id
1 'polypeptide(L)'
;NIVKFKPHITIDDGCDLVNEIHTKHPELIPDIIAGCEETTTGIIRLNAMEKDGALKYPVIAVNDNKTKHLLDNYYGTGQSTIDGIIRATNLLIAGKTVVVVGYGSCGKGTALRAKGLGAKVVVTEVDNFCALQAAYDGFKVMPMMEAAPLGDLFITVTGNKHVIDTHHMQIMKSGAIVANSGHFDSEINLAGLQQLATAKRTIRPFMEEYTINNKHIYVLAEGRLVNLSVAEGHPSEVMATSFCGQSLAVEYAVKNKANLPLKVITLPEEIDDHIAALQLQAMTIKIDVLTEEQKRYLASWQEGT
;
A
#
# COMPACT_ATOMS: atom_id res chain seq x y z
N ASN A 1 6.71 22.86 -7.15
CA ASN A 1 8.07 23.37 -6.90
C ASN A 1 9.18 22.49 -7.50
N ILE A 2 9.03 21.14 -7.56
CA ILE A 2 10.03 20.20 -8.10
C ILE A 2 10.32 20.46 -9.59
N VAL A 3 9.30 20.73 -10.40
CA VAL A 3 9.44 21.01 -11.83
C VAL A 3 10.37 22.18 -12.15
N LYS A 4 10.53 23.14 -11.21
CA LYS A 4 11.45 24.28 -11.35
C LYS A 4 12.92 23.87 -11.38
N PHE A 5 13.26 22.70 -10.83
CA PHE A 5 14.63 22.17 -10.80
C PHE A 5 15.01 21.45 -12.11
N LYS A 6 14.07 21.27 -13.05
CA LYS A 6 14.27 20.53 -14.30
C LYS A 6 14.91 19.15 -14.05
N PRO A 7 14.22 18.25 -13.36
CA PRO A 7 14.81 16.97 -12.95
C PRO A 7 15.12 16.09 -14.16
N HIS A 8 16.23 15.35 -14.11
CA HIS A 8 16.56 14.31 -15.09
C HIS A 8 16.01 12.94 -14.67
N ILE A 9 15.75 12.75 -13.39
CA ILE A 9 15.10 11.57 -12.81
C ILE A 9 14.09 12.06 -11.80
N THR A 10 12.92 11.41 -11.77
CA THR A 10 11.88 11.67 -10.77
C THR A 10 11.76 10.48 -9.84
N ILE A 11 11.53 10.73 -8.55
CA ILE A 11 11.06 9.74 -7.58
C ILE A 11 9.66 10.20 -7.20
N ASP A 12 8.67 9.34 -7.43
CA ASP A 12 7.26 9.65 -7.27
C ASP A 12 6.58 8.63 -6.36
N ASP A 13 5.49 9.05 -5.75
CA ASP A 13 4.66 8.21 -4.87
C ASP A 13 3.18 8.46 -5.22
N GLY A 14 2.64 7.62 -6.10
CA GLY A 14 1.28 7.71 -6.60
C GLY A 14 1.13 8.28 -8.02
N CYS A 15 2.22 8.43 -8.77
CA CYS A 15 2.22 8.92 -10.15
C CYS A 15 1.73 10.38 -10.31
N ASP A 16 1.76 11.19 -9.24
CA ASP A 16 1.28 12.57 -9.30
C ASP A 16 2.26 13.48 -10.02
N LEU A 17 3.56 13.36 -9.74
CA LEU A 17 4.59 14.14 -10.40
C LEU A 17 4.72 13.74 -11.89
N VAL A 18 4.67 12.45 -12.19
CA VAL A 18 4.67 11.96 -13.57
C VAL A 18 3.49 12.52 -14.35
N ASN A 19 2.28 12.45 -13.77
CA ASN A 19 1.08 12.99 -14.39
C ASN A 19 1.15 14.53 -14.57
N GLU A 20 1.64 15.24 -13.57
CA GLU A 20 1.83 16.71 -13.64
C GLU A 20 2.78 17.10 -14.78
N ILE A 21 3.91 16.40 -14.90
CA ILE A 21 4.89 16.62 -15.98
C ILE A 21 4.24 16.35 -17.34
N HIS A 22 3.55 15.23 -17.50
CA HIS A 22 2.95 14.87 -18.79
C HIS A 22 1.84 15.84 -19.24
N THR A 23 1.08 16.38 -18.28
CA THR A 23 -0.11 17.21 -18.59
C THR A 23 0.18 18.70 -18.60
N LYS A 24 1.09 19.19 -17.72
CA LYS A 24 1.32 20.62 -17.54
C LYS A 24 2.74 21.09 -17.86
N HIS A 25 3.70 20.17 -17.91
CA HIS A 25 5.12 20.49 -18.12
C HIS A 25 5.77 19.57 -19.17
N PRO A 26 5.14 19.34 -20.34
CA PRO A 26 5.68 18.43 -21.36
C PRO A 26 7.04 18.86 -21.93
N GLU A 27 7.40 20.14 -21.75
CA GLU A 27 8.70 20.69 -22.12
C GLU A 27 9.88 20.07 -21.35
N LEU A 28 9.62 19.43 -20.20
CA LEU A 28 10.65 18.77 -19.40
C LEU A 28 10.93 17.33 -19.87
N ILE A 29 9.99 16.71 -20.55
CA ILE A 29 10.05 15.30 -20.94
C ILE A 29 11.35 14.92 -21.68
N PRO A 30 11.85 15.74 -22.66
CA PRO A 30 13.08 15.40 -23.38
C PRO A 30 14.33 15.24 -22.51
N ASP A 31 14.37 15.88 -21.35
CA ASP A 31 15.52 15.87 -20.44
C ASP A 31 15.39 14.78 -19.36
N ILE A 32 14.22 14.12 -19.24
CA ILE A 32 13.99 13.07 -18.24
C ILE A 32 14.50 11.72 -18.75
N ILE A 33 15.42 11.13 -18.00
CA ILE A 33 15.98 9.80 -18.27
C ILE A 33 14.98 8.71 -17.87
N ALA A 34 14.41 8.81 -16.66
CA ALA A 34 13.44 7.87 -16.11
C ALA A 34 12.70 8.45 -14.89
N GLY A 35 11.55 7.84 -14.55
CA GLY A 35 10.91 7.94 -13.25
C GLY A 35 11.17 6.70 -12.40
N CYS A 36 11.00 6.82 -11.08
CA CYS A 36 10.97 5.73 -10.12
C CYS A 36 9.69 5.87 -9.31
N GLU A 37 8.88 4.81 -9.23
CA GLU A 37 7.58 4.84 -8.53
C GLU A 37 7.62 3.98 -7.27
N GLU A 38 7.19 4.57 -6.15
CA GLU A 38 7.22 3.96 -4.83
C GLU A 38 5.99 3.13 -4.50
N THR A 39 4.82 3.41 -5.12
CA THR A 39 3.57 2.84 -4.61
C THR A 39 2.75 2.08 -5.66
N THR A 40 2.02 1.06 -5.20
CA THR A 40 1.14 0.23 -6.04
C THR A 40 0.12 1.07 -6.82
N THR A 41 -0.48 2.07 -6.20
CA THR A 41 -1.47 2.95 -6.85
C THR A 41 -0.85 3.75 -8.01
N GLY A 42 0.39 4.21 -7.85
CA GLY A 42 1.14 4.86 -8.92
C GLY A 42 1.43 3.90 -10.06
N ILE A 43 1.86 2.67 -9.77
CA ILE A 43 2.10 1.64 -10.80
C ILE A 43 0.83 1.34 -11.60
N ILE A 44 -0.34 1.26 -10.96
CA ILE A 44 -1.62 1.06 -11.66
C ILE A 44 -1.89 2.21 -12.66
N ARG A 45 -1.67 3.46 -12.23
CA ARG A 45 -1.83 4.64 -13.10
C ARG A 45 -0.82 4.66 -14.24
N LEU A 46 0.43 4.33 -13.96
CA LEU A 46 1.51 4.26 -14.96
C LEU A 46 1.25 3.20 -16.02
N ASN A 47 0.80 2.01 -15.62
CA ASN A 47 0.40 0.95 -16.54
C ASN A 47 -0.79 1.36 -17.43
N ALA A 48 -1.73 2.12 -16.89
CA ALA A 48 -2.81 2.70 -17.68
C ALA A 48 -2.28 3.73 -18.70
N MET A 49 -1.36 4.62 -18.28
CA MET A 49 -0.70 5.58 -19.19
C MET A 49 0.11 4.88 -20.29
N GLU A 50 0.82 3.80 -19.96
CA GLU A 50 1.55 2.99 -20.95
C GLU A 50 0.60 2.37 -21.95
N LYS A 51 -0.47 1.73 -21.49
CA LYS A 51 -1.49 1.10 -22.34
C LYS A 51 -2.16 2.09 -23.29
N ASP A 52 -2.41 3.32 -22.83
CA ASP A 52 -3.02 4.38 -23.62
C ASP A 52 -2.00 5.11 -24.53
N GLY A 53 -0.70 4.74 -24.47
CA GLY A 53 0.38 5.40 -25.23
C GLY A 53 0.67 6.83 -24.74
N ALA A 54 0.20 7.17 -23.56
CA ALA A 54 0.39 8.48 -22.94
C ALA A 54 1.75 8.62 -22.25
N LEU A 55 2.35 7.52 -21.77
CA LEU A 55 3.66 7.51 -21.13
C LEU A 55 4.75 7.94 -22.12
N LYS A 56 5.61 8.91 -21.77
CA LYS A 56 6.61 9.51 -22.66
C LYS A 56 8.06 9.33 -22.21
N TYR A 57 8.30 8.73 -21.05
CA TYR A 57 9.62 8.32 -20.56
C TYR A 57 9.50 7.05 -19.73
N PRO A 58 10.58 6.24 -19.61
CA PRO A 58 10.54 5.00 -18.83
C PRO A 58 10.27 5.28 -17.37
N VAL A 59 9.56 4.38 -16.69
CA VAL A 59 9.40 4.44 -15.23
C VAL A 59 9.74 3.09 -14.61
N ILE A 60 10.57 3.11 -13.57
CA ILE A 60 10.97 1.93 -12.81
C ILE A 60 9.98 1.73 -11.67
N ALA A 61 9.32 0.58 -11.66
CA ALA A 61 8.37 0.16 -10.63
C ALA A 61 9.12 -0.37 -9.39
N VAL A 62 9.68 0.53 -8.57
CA VAL A 62 10.40 0.15 -7.35
C VAL A 62 9.49 -0.57 -6.37
N ASN A 63 8.21 -0.18 -6.32
CA ASN A 63 7.21 -0.90 -5.52
C ASN A 63 7.16 -2.40 -5.80
N ASP A 64 7.49 -2.84 -7.02
CA ASP A 64 7.34 -4.25 -7.42
C ASP A 64 8.55 -5.11 -7.03
N ASN A 65 9.60 -4.52 -6.46
CA ASN A 65 10.68 -5.27 -5.83
C ASN A 65 10.14 -6.10 -4.66
N LYS A 66 10.59 -7.34 -4.50
CA LYS A 66 10.21 -8.21 -3.36
C LYS A 66 10.57 -7.56 -2.03
N THR A 67 11.75 -6.93 -1.95
CA THR A 67 12.23 -6.20 -0.77
C THR A 67 11.43 -4.95 -0.47
N LYS A 68 10.63 -4.44 -1.42
CA LYS A 68 9.70 -3.33 -1.20
C LYS A 68 8.32 -3.86 -0.83
N HIS A 69 7.58 -4.46 -1.75
CA HIS A 69 6.16 -4.74 -1.51
C HIS A 69 5.89 -5.88 -0.52
N LEU A 70 6.84 -6.83 -0.34
CA LEU A 70 6.69 -7.89 0.65
C LEU A 70 7.22 -7.51 2.04
N LEU A 71 8.01 -6.44 2.16
CA LEU A 71 8.54 -5.96 3.44
C LEU A 71 7.85 -4.66 3.86
N ASP A 72 8.03 -3.59 3.12
CA ASP A 72 7.48 -2.27 3.42
C ASP A 72 5.95 -2.29 3.44
N ASN A 73 5.30 -2.65 2.32
CA ASN A 73 3.83 -2.67 2.26
C ASN A 73 3.22 -3.67 3.25
N TYR A 74 3.92 -4.76 3.55
CA TYR A 74 3.42 -5.80 4.46
C TYR A 74 3.68 -5.44 5.93
N TYR A 75 4.94 -5.30 6.32
CA TYR A 75 5.31 -5.07 7.74
C TYR A 75 5.14 -3.60 8.12
N GLY A 76 5.56 -2.68 7.25
CA GLY A 76 5.48 -1.24 7.49
C GLY A 76 4.05 -0.76 7.58
N THR A 77 3.23 -1.00 6.53
CA THR A 77 1.82 -0.61 6.53
C THR A 77 1.05 -1.29 7.66
N GLY A 78 1.28 -2.61 7.86
CA GLY A 78 0.57 -3.35 8.91
C GLY A 78 0.79 -2.77 10.30
N GLN A 79 2.02 -2.40 10.62
CA GLN A 79 2.35 -1.81 11.93
C GLN A 79 1.86 -0.37 12.03
N SER A 80 2.21 0.49 11.09
CA SER A 80 1.94 1.93 11.16
C SER A 80 0.45 2.26 11.09
N THR A 81 -0.34 1.48 10.35
CA THR A 81 -1.81 1.61 10.32
C THR A 81 -2.41 1.39 11.69
N ILE A 82 -2.05 0.31 12.36
CA ILE A 82 -2.55 0.01 13.71
C ILE A 82 -2.06 1.06 14.72
N ASP A 83 -0.81 1.49 14.61
CA ASP A 83 -0.27 2.56 15.44
C ASP A 83 -1.08 3.87 15.30
N GLY A 84 -1.32 4.31 14.05
CA GLY A 84 -2.13 5.50 13.79
C GLY A 84 -3.55 5.39 14.34
N ILE A 85 -4.19 4.24 14.19
CA ILE A 85 -5.54 4.00 14.73
C ILE A 85 -5.55 4.06 16.26
N ILE A 86 -4.57 3.42 16.92
CA ILE A 86 -4.48 3.45 18.38
C ILE A 86 -4.23 4.87 18.89
N ARG A 87 -3.34 5.63 18.27
CA ARG A 87 -3.07 7.03 18.63
C ARG A 87 -4.31 7.92 18.47
N ALA A 88 -5.03 7.78 17.36
CA ALA A 88 -6.25 8.57 17.12
C ALA A 88 -7.36 8.24 18.14
N THR A 89 -7.47 6.99 18.60
CA THR A 89 -8.66 6.49 19.27
C THR A 89 -8.44 6.05 20.72
N ASN A 90 -7.24 5.54 21.03
CA ASN A 90 -6.96 4.76 22.24
C ASN A 90 -7.88 3.52 22.35
N LEU A 91 -8.28 2.91 21.21
CA LEU A 91 -9.19 1.77 21.17
C LEU A 91 -8.51 0.50 21.67
N LEU A 92 -9.18 -0.24 22.53
CA LEU A 92 -8.82 -1.63 22.82
C LEU A 92 -9.20 -2.50 21.63
N ILE A 93 -8.22 -3.00 20.89
CA ILE A 93 -8.43 -3.82 19.68
C ILE A 93 -8.86 -5.25 20.03
N ALA A 94 -8.38 -5.77 21.16
CA ALA A 94 -8.74 -7.12 21.60
C ALA A 94 -10.27 -7.31 21.72
N GLY A 95 -10.76 -8.40 21.13
CA GLY A 95 -12.18 -8.74 21.09
C GLY A 95 -13.03 -7.97 20.08
N LYS A 96 -12.51 -6.92 19.45
CA LYS A 96 -13.20 -6.17 18.39
C LYS A 96 -13.27 -6.97 17.10
N THR A 97 -14.32 -6.76 16.32
CA THR A 97 -14.40 -7.20 14.94
C THR A 97 -13.74 -6.14 14.06
N VAL A 98 -12.58 -6.46 13.49
CA VAL A 98 -11.85 -5.60 12.56
C VAL A 98 -12.08 -6.09 11.14
N VAL A 99 -12.66 -5.26 10.30
CA VAL A 99 -12.88 -5.52 8.88
C VAL A 99 -11.72 -4.89 8.10
N VAL A 100 -10.91 -5.73 7.48
CA VAL A 100 -9.84 -5.30 6.57
C VAL A 100 -10.37 -5.41 5.14
N VAL A 101 -10.46 -4.27 4.46
CA VAL A 101 -11.00 -4.17 3.11
C VAL A 101 -9.84 -4.18 2.12
N GLY A 102 -9.64 -5.33 1.45
CA GLY A 102 -8.49 -5.64 0.60
C GLY A 102 -7.50 -6.60 1.27
N TYR A 103 -6.92 -7.54 0.51
CA TYR A 103 -5.96 -8.53 1.00
C TYR A 103 -4.70 -8.63 0.13
N GLY A 104 -4.26 -7.51 -0.44
CA GLY A 104 -2.91 -7.33 -1.00
C GLY A 104 -1.85 -7.29 0.12
N SER A 105 -0.61 -6.91 -0.19
CA SER A 105 0.48 -6.88 0.81
C SER A 105 0.12 -6.04 2.04
N CYS A 106 -0.43 -4.84 1.85
CA CYS A 106 -0.87 -3.97 2.95
C CYS A 106 -1.98 -4.62 3.78
N GLY A 107 -2.98 -5.20 3.11
CA GLY A 107 -4.12 -5.85 3.78
C GLY A 107 -3.70 -7.07 4.60
N LYS A 108 -2.80 -7.90 4.08
CA LYS A 108 -2.21 -9.05 4.80
C LYS A 108 -1.49 -8.60 6.06
N GLY A 109 -0.63 -7.59 5.95
CA GLY A 109 0.10 -7.06 7.09
C GLY A 109 -0.83 -6.48 8.15
N THR A 110 -1.83 -5.70 7.74
CA THR A 110 -2.83 -5.10 8.64
C THR A 110 -3.68 -6.16 9.34
N ALA A 111 -4.16 -7.18 8.60
CA ALA A 111 -4.93 -8.29 9.15
C ALA A 111 -4.13 -9.08 10.20
N LEU A 112 -2.87 -9.39 9.89
CA LEU A 112 -1.96 -10.08 10.80
C LEU A 112 -1.73 -9.28 12.10
N ARG A 113 -1.49 -7.97 12.00
CA ARG A 113 -1.28 -7.11 13.18
C ARG A 113 -2.54 -6.99 14.02
N ALA A 114 -3.71 -6.80 13.40
CA ALA A 114 -4.98 -6.78 14.11
C ALA A 114 -5.26 -8.11 14.84
N LYS A 115 -5.03 -9.25 14.18
CA LYS A 115 -5.12 -10.59 14.78
C LYS A 115 -4.17 -10.75 15.96
N GLY A 116 -2.91 -10.30 15.82
CA GLY A 116 -1.90 -10.33 16.89
C GLY A 116 -2.29 -9.51 18.12
N LEU A 117 -3.11 -8.49 17.97
CA LEU A 117 -3.69 -7.70 19.06
C LEU A 117 -5.01 -8.26 19.60
N GLY A 118 -5.40 -9.47 19.18
CA GLY A 118 -6.60 -10.16 19.67
C GLY A 118 -7.90 -9.76 18.99
N ALA A 119 -7.86 -9.15 17.81
CA ALA A 119 -9.06 -8.86 17.02
C ALA A 119 -9.66 -10.13 16.41
N LYS A 120 -10.97 -10.08 16.17
CA LYS A 120 -11.69 -10.98 15.27
C LYS A 120 -11.63 -10.35 13.88
N VAL A 121 -10.72 -10.83 13.02
CA VAL A 121 -10.53 -10.23 11.71
C VAL A 121 -11.48 -10.83 10.68
N VAL A 122 -12.11 -9.94 9.93
CA VAL A 122 -12.90 -10.23 8.73
C VAL A 122 -12.20 -9.55 7.55
N VAL A 123 -12.07 -10.26 6.44
CA VAL A 123 -11.50 -9.72 5.19
C VAL A 123 -12.59 -9.59 4.15
N THR A 124 -12.60 -8.48 3.42
CA THR A 124 -13.40 -8.32 2.20
C THR A 124 -12.46 -8.18 1.02
N GLU A 125 -12.71 -8.90 -0.07
CA GLU A 125 -11.81 -8.96 -1.22
C GLU A 125 -12.60 -9.24 -2.51
N VAL A 126 -12.07 -8.78 -3.65
CA VAL A 126 -12.65 -9.01 -4.99
C VAL A 126 -11.80 -9.96 -5.84
N ASP A 127 -10.51 -10.08 -5.53
CA ASP A 127 -9.61 -11.04 -6.17
C ASP A 127 -9.78 -12.42 -5.54
N ASN A 128 -10.08 -13.41 -6.37
CA ASN A 128 -10.34 -14.78 -5.91
C ASN A 128 -9.13 -15.42 -5.23
N PHE A 129 -7.92 -15.17 -5.71
CA PHE A 129 -6.71 -15.74 -5.12
C PHE A 129 -6.41 -15.11 -3.76
N CYS A 130 -6.49 -13.78 -3.66
CA CYS A 130 -6.31 -13.07 -2.40
C CYS A 130 -7.38 -13.46 -1.36
N ALA A 131 -8.63 -13.62 -1.78
CA ALA A 131 -9.71 -14.09 -0.92
C ALA A 131 -9.47 -15.52 -0.41
N LEU A 132 -9.03 -16.44 -1.29
CA LEU A 132 -8.68 -17.81 -0.92
C LEU A 132 -7.48 -17.85 0.03
N GLN A 133 -6.47 -17.01 -0.22
CA GLN A 133 -5.31 -16.90 0.68
C GLN A 133 -5.73 -16.39 2.05
N ALA A 134 -6.59 -15.36 2.13
CA ALA A 134 -7.13 -14.88 3.41
C ALA A 134 -7.84 -15.99 4.19
N ALA A 135 -8.61 -16.85 3.50
CA ALA A 135 -9.29 -17.99 4.13
C ALA A 135 -8.28 -19.03 4.65
N TYR A 136 -7.22 -19.34 3.91
CA TYR A 136 -6.17 -20.25 4.35
C TYR A 136 -5.32 -19.71 5.50
N ASP A 137 -5.14 -18.38 5.57
CA ASP A 137 -4.50 -17.68 6.69
C ASP A 137 -5.40 -17.66 7.96
N GLY A 138 -6.60 -18.25 7.85
CA GLY A 138 -7.55 -18.43 8.96
C GLY A 138 -8.39 -17.18 9.26
N PHE A 139 -8.60 -16.33 8.28
CA PHE A 139 -9.52 -15.20 8.38
C PHE A 139 -10.91 -15.55 7.84
N LYS A 140 -11.93 -14.92 8.39
CA LYS A 140 -13.27 -14.98 7.84
C LYS A 140 -13.33 -14.06 6.63
N VAL A 141 -13.77 -14.57 5.48
CA VAL A 141 -13.93 -13.79 4.23
C VAL A 141 -15.41 -13.68 3.90
N MET A 142 -15.87 -12.47 3.54
CA MET A 142 -17.26 -12.22 3.15
C MET A 142 -17.38 -10.92 2.35
N PRO A 143 -18.48 -10.72 1.60
CA PRO A 143 -18.77 -9.44 0.95
C PRO A 143 -18.92 -8.30 1.97
N MET A 144 -18.62 -7.06 1.54
CA MET A 144 -18.71 -5.87 2.40
C MET A 144 -20.11 -5.66 2.99
N MET A 145 -21.17 -5.97 2.25
CA MET A 145 -22.54 -5.89 2.75
C MET A 145 -22.82 -6.80 3.96
N GLU A 146 -22.16 -7.94 4.03
CA GLU A 146 -22.27 -8.86 5.17
C GLU A 146 -21.33 -8.45 6.31
N ALA A 147 -20.18 -7.88 6.00
CA ALA A 147 -19.20 -7.43 6.97
C ALA A 147 -19.62 -6.12 7.68
N ALA A 148 -20.29 -5.23 6.97
CA ALA A 148 -20.66 -3.90 7.49
C ALA A 148 -21.47 -3.93 8.80
N PRO A 149 -22.50 -4.78 9.00
CA PRO A 149 -23.21 -4.83 10.29
C PRO A 149 -22.39 -5.51 11.42
N LEU A 150 -21.26 -6.14 11.10
CA LEU A 150 -20.46 -6.89 12.08
C LEU A 150 -19.25 -6.11 12.62
N GLY A 151 -18.70 -5.19 11.80
CA GLY A 151 -17.48 -4.47 12.09
C GLY A 151 -17.59 -3.46 13.24
N ASP A 152 -16.57 -3.39 14.07
CA ASP A 152 -16.35 -2.33 15.03
C ASP A 152 -15.32 -1.32 14.52
N LEU A 153 -14.35 -1.82 13.73
CA LEU A 153 -13.31 -1.04 13.06
C LEU A 153 -13.19 -1.52 11.61
N PHE A 154 -13.16 -0.59 10.66
CA PHE A 154 -12.98 -0.84 9.23
C PHE A 154 -11.69 -0.16 8.77
N ILE A 155 -10.85 -0.90 8.03
CA ILE A 155 -9.57 -0.41 7.53
C ILE A 155 -9.52 -0.69 6.02
N THR A 156 -9.52 0.35 5.20
CA THR A 156 -9.42 0.22 3.74
C THR A 156 -7.97 0.27 3.28
N VAL A 157 -7.61 -0.66 2.38
CA VAL A 157 -6.23 -0.85 1.88
C VAL A 157 -6.22 -1.38 0.43
N THR A 158 -7.15 -0.91 -0.41
CA THR A 158 -7.38 -1.46 -1.75
C THR A 158 -6.75 -0.67 -2.88
N GLY A 159 -6.52 0.63 -2.67
CA GLY A 159 -6.16 1.57 -3.73
C GLY A 159 -7.30 1.83 -4.73
N ASN A 160 -8.55 1.42 -4.41
CA ASN A 160 -9.72 1.58 -5.27
C ASN A 160 -10.62 2.71 -4.75
N LYS A 161 -11.76 2.92 -5.37
CA LYS A 161 -12.68 4.00 -5.04
C LYS A 161 -13.95 3.47 -4.39
N HIS A 162 -14.42 4.18 -3.31
CA HIS A 162 -15.70 3.95 -2.66
C HIS A 162 -15.94 2.49 -2.22
N VAL A 163 -14.89 1.78 -1.77
CA VAL A 163 -15.00 0.42 -1.25
C VAL A 163 -15.82 0.39 0.05
N ILE A 164 -15.84 1.51 0.78
CA ILE A 164 -16.86 1.80 1.79
C ILE A 164 -17.74 2.93 1.26
N ASP A 165 -18.98 2.61 0.93
CA ASP A 165 -19.97 3.54 0.39
C ASP A 165 -21.13 3.75 1.37
N THR A 166 -21.99 4.69 1.07
CA THR A 166 -23.12 5.15 1.89
C THR A 166 -24.04 4.01 2.33
N HIS A 167 -24.36 3.07 1.44
CA HIS A 167 -25.22 1.93 1.76
C HIS A 167 -24.58 0.96 2.77
N HIS A 168 -23.24 0.84 2.78
CA HIS A 168 -22.52 0.11 3.82
C HIS A 168 -22.60 0.84 5.16
N MET A 169 -22.37 2.16 5.15
CA MET A 169 -22.37 2.98 6.37
C MET A 169 -23.73 3.01 7.05
N GLN A 170 -24.83 2.99 6.26
CA GLN A 170 -26.20 2.96 6.79
C GLN A 170 -26.50 1.71 7.65
N ILE A 171 -25.84 0.59 7.37
CA ILE A 171 -26.04 -0.68 8.10
C ILE A 171 -24.96 -0.96 9.14
N MET A 172 -23.89 -0.17 9.20
CA MET A 172 -22.85 -0.28 10.24
C MET A 172 -23.47 -0.09 11.64
N LYS A 173 -22.79 -0.62 12.65
CA LYS A 173 -23.11 -0.38 14.06
C LYS A 173 -22.96 1.09 14.41
N SER A 174 -23.76 1.58 15.37
CA SER A 174 -23.40 2.85 16.01
C SER A 174 -22.09 2.68 16.77
N GLY A 175 -21.18 3.62 16.62
CA GLY A 175 -19.83 3.54 17.19
C GLY A 175 -18.79 2.89 16.28
N ALA A 176 -19.16 2.50 15.06
CA ALA A 176 -18.20 1.98 14.10
C ALA A 176 -17.16 3.03 13.74
N ILE A 177 -15.89 2.61 13.65
CA ILE A 177 -14.74 3.44 13.28
C ILE A 177 -14.31 3.05 11.87
N VAL A 178 -14.09 4.04 11.02
CA VAL A 178 -13.62 3.85 9.64
C VAL A 178 -12.29 4.58 9.47
N ALA A 179 -11.28 3.86 9.01
CA ALA A 179 -9.93 4.35 8.75
C ALA A 179 -9.49 3.96 7.35
N ASN A 180 -8.73 4.83 6.70
CA ASN A 180 -8.09 4.52 5.43
C ASN A 180 -6.57 4.37 5.63
N SER A 181 -6.01 3.33 5.03
CA SER A 181 -4.57 3.13 4.89
C SER A 181 -4.19 2.84 3.42
N GLY A 182 -5.11 3.04 2.50
CA GLY A 182 -4.82 3.12 1.07
C GLY A 182 -4.29 4.50 0.70
N HIS A 183 -3.62 4.58 -0.45
CA HIS A 183 -2.86 5.78 -0.83
C HIS A 183 -3.72 7.04 -0.96
N PHE A 184 -4.89 6.95 -1.55
CA PHE A 184 -5.81 8.07 -1.72
C PHE A 184 -7.01 7.99 -0.76
N ASP A 185 -7.57 9.13 -0.40
CA ASP A 185 -8.75 9.27 0.46
C ASP A 185 -10.07 8.83 -0.23
N SER A 186 -10.00 8.44 -1.50
CA SER A 186 -11.15 8.03 -2.31
C SER A 186 -11.76 6.68 -1.95
N GLU A 187 -11.10 5.87 -1.13
CA GLU A 187 -11.61 4.53 -0.75
C GLU A 187 -12.89 4.60 0.09
N ILE A 188 -13.06 5.67 0.86
CA ILE A 188 -14.24 5.93 1.67
C ILE A 188 -15.06 7.03 1.00
N ASN A 189 -16.35 6.79 0.74
CA ASN A 189 -17.24 7.81 0.17
C ASN A 189 -17.62 8.87 1.21
N LEU A 190 -16.69 9.77 1.53
CA LEU A 190 -16.90 10.82 2.52
C LEU A 190 -17.91 11.88 2.04
N ALA A 191 -17.94 12.19 0.75
CA ALA A 191 -18.91 13.11 0.18
C ALA A 191 -20.34 12.58 0.37
N GLY A 192 -20.55 11.30 0.10
CA GLY A 192 -21.84 10.65 0.35
C GLY A 192 -22.18 10.58 1.85
N LEU A 193 -21.19 10.27 2.71
CA LEU A 193 -21.39 10.27 4.17
C LEU A 193 -21.81 11.66 4.67
N GLN A 194 -21.16 12.72 4.18
CA GLN A 194 -21.48 14.08 4.57
C GLN A 194 -22.91 14.49 4.12
N GLN A 195 -23.36 14.01 2.97
CA GLN A 195 -24.74 14.24 2.51
C GLN A 195 -25.80 13.50 3.35
N LEU A 196 -25.46 12.30 3.85
CA LEU A 196 -26.35 11.51 4.71
C LEU A 196 -26.36 11.98 6.16
N ALA A 197 -25.29 12.63 6.61
CA ALA A 197 -25.14 13.02 8.01
C ALA A 197 -26.06 14.18 8.39
N THR A 198 -26.77 14.00 9.49
CA THR A 198 -27.57 15.07 10.12
C THR A 198 -26.73 15.97 11.04
N ALA A 199 -25.56 15.49 11.48
CA ALA A 199 -24.61 16.27 12.24
C ALA A 199 -23.18 15.71 12.02
N LYS A 200 -22.19 16.62 12.11
CA LYS A 200 -20.77 16.32 12.11
C LYS A 200 -20.10 17.11 13.24
N ARG A 201 -19.20 16.46 13.98
CA ARG A 201 -18.37 17.13 14.99
C ARG A 201 -17.02 16.43 15.15
N THR A 202 -16.01 17.18 15.50
CA THR A 202 -14.71 16.65 15.91
C THR A 202 -14.77 16.20 17.36
N ILE A 203 -14.48 14.93 17.62
CA ILE A 203 -14.47 14.34 18.99
C ILE A 203 -13.12 14.55 19.66
N ARG A 204 -12.05 14.37 18.87
CA ARG A 204 -10.65 14.56 19.29
C ARG A 204 -9.79 14.77 18.02
N PRO A 205 -8.53 15.18 18.14
CA PRO A 205 -7.65 15.30 16.98
C PRO A 205 -7.71 14.03 16.11
N PHE A 206 -7.83 14.21 14.81
CA PHE A 206 -7.93 13.15 13.79
C PHE A 206 -9.15 12.22 13.89
N MET A 207 -10.18 12.55 14.67
CA MET A 207 -11.39 11.73 14.79
C MET A 207 -12.64 12.58 14.69
N GLU A 208 -13.40 12.37 13.62
CA GLU A 208 -14.67 13.04 13.33
C GLU A 208 -15.84 12.06 13.52
N GLU A 209 -16.88 12.53 14.19
CA GLU A 209 -18.16 11.81 14.34
C GLU A 209 -19.17 12.35 13.32
N TYR A 210 -19.79 11.44 12.59
CA TYR A 210 -20.93 11.68 11.72
C TYR A 210 -22.16 11.00 12.28
N THR A 211 -23.27 11.73 12.43
CA THR A 211 -24.56 11.18 12.85
C THR A 211 -25.41 10.86 11.64
N ILE A 212 -25.73 9.60 11.42
CA ILE A 212 -26.62 9.12 10.34
C ILE A 212 -27.68 8.19 10.94
N ASN A 213 -28.97 8.41 10.64
CA ASN A 213 -30.07 7.56 11.10
C ASN A 213 -30.01 7.27 12.64
N ASN A 214 -29.72 8.28 13.47
CA ASN A 214 -29.51 8.16 14.92
C ASN A 214 -28.36 7.24 15.35
N LYS A 215 -27.42 6.92 14.44
CA LYS A 215 -26.18 6.19 14.72
C LYS A 215 -24.99 7.13 14.58
N HIS A 216 -23.90 6.79 15.22
CA HIS A 216 -22.62 7.51 15.15
C HIS A 216 -21.62 6.68 14.39
N ILE A 217 -21.03 7.24 13.34
CA ILE A 217 -19.90 6.67 12.59
C ILE A 217 -18.70 7.59 12.79
N TYR A 218 -17.57 7.02 13.15
CA TYR A 218 -16.33 7.76 13.33
C TYR A 218 -15.42 7.58 12.14
N VAL A 219 -14.88 8.69 11.62
CA VAL A 219 -13.91 8.67 10.53
C VAL A 219 -12.58 9.19 11.05
N LEU A 220 -11.50 8.46 10.79
CA LEU A 220 -10.15 8.85 11.19
C LEU A 220 -9.46 9.64 10.08
N ALA A 221 -8.71 10.68 10.47
CA ALA A 221 -7.85 11.49 9.62
C ALA A 221 -8.55 12.03 8.36
N GLU A 222 -9.86 12.28 8.43
CA GLU A 222 -10.66 12.75 7.28
C GLU A 222 -10.56 11.80 6.07
N GLY A 223 -10.40 10.48 6.30
CA GLY A 223 -10.23 9.48 5.25
C GLY A 223 -8.84 9.43 4.60
N ARG A 224 -7.91 10.29 5.01
CA ARG A 224 -6.51 10.24 4.54
C ARG A 224 -5.77 9.05 5.15
N LEU A 225 -4.59 8.72 4.61
CA LEU A 225 -3.72 7.66 5.17
C LEU A 225 -3.51 7.84 6.66
N VAL A 226 -4.10 6.96 7.47
CA VAL A 226 -4.07 7.07 8.93
C VAL A 226 -2.66 6.93 9.50
N ASN A 227 -1.80 6.12 8.87
CA ASN A 227 -0.43 5.89 9.28
C ASN A 227 0.48 7.12 9.12
N LEU A 228 0.24 7.95 8.11
CA LEU A 228 1.02 9.17 7.86
C LEU A 228 0.37 10.42 8.47
N SER A 229 -0.97 10.44 8.55
CA SER A 229 -1.67 11.61 9.08
C SER A 229 -1.67 11.67 10.61
N VAL A 230 -1.60 10.52 11.28
CA VAL A 230 -1.75 10.40 12.74
C VAL A 230 -0.47 9.89 13.42
N ALA A 231 0.34 9.12 12.71
CA ALA A 231 1.59 8.55 13.20
C ALA A 231 2.77 8.97 12.30
N GLU A 232 3.96 8.43 12.57
CA GLU A 232 5.19 8.78 11.84
C GLU A 232 5.36 7.98 10.53
N GLY A 233 4.39 7.16 10.14
CA GLY A 233 4.50 6.27 8.97
C GLY A 233 5.30 5.00 9.29
N HIS A 234 6.01 4.51 8.28
CA HIS A 234 6.73 3.23 8.40
C HIS A 234 8.04 3.39 9.19
N PRO A 235 8.43 2.36 9.98
CA PRO A 235 9.70 2.35 10.69
C PRO A 235 10.91 2.44 9.75
N SER A 236 11.98 3.07 10.22
CA SER A 236 13.22 3.26 9.44
C SER A 236 13.84 1.95 8.97
N GLU A 237 13.71 0.90 9.75
CA GLU A 237 14.26 -0.43 9.43
C GLU A 237 13.65 -1.01 8.15
N VAL A 238 12.36 -0.84 7.94
CA VAL A 238 11.70 -1.32 6.72
C VAL A 238 11.85 -0.33 5.57
N MET A 239 11.88 0.98 5.87
CA MET A 239 12.14 2.01 4.86
C MET A 239 13.55 1.94 4.29
N ALA A 240 14.52 1.40 5.02
CA ALA A 240 15.87 1.21 4.53
C ALA A 240 15.90 0.36 3.24
N THR A 241 15.12 -0.71 3.16
CA THR A 241 15.05 -1.55 1.95
C THR A 241 14.38 -0.81 0.77
N SER A 242 13.30 -0.07 1.02
CA SER A 242 12.62 0.74 -0.01
C SER A 242 13.53 1.83 -0.56
N PHE A 243 14.24 2.55 0.30
CA PHE A 243 15.17 3.61 -0.14
C PHE A 243 16.44 3.08 -0.80
N CYS A 244 16.93 1.89 -0.42
CA CYS A 244 17.94 1.19 -1.20
C CYS A 244 17.42 0.88 -2.61
N GLY A 245 16.18 0.40 -2.73
CA GLY A 245 15.52 0.17 -4.02
C GLY A 245 15.46 1.43 -4.88
N GLN A 246 15.02 2.57 -4.31
CA GLN A 246 15.00 3.85 -5.01
C GLN A 246 16.40 4.29 -5.45
N SER A 247 17.38 4.19 -4.57
CA SER A 247 18.76 4.61 -4.89
C SER A 247 19.37 3.78 -6.01
N LEU A 248 19.20 2.45 -5.96
CA LEU A 248 19.69 1.54 -7.00
C LEU A 248 18.88 1.65 -8.30
N ALA A 249 17.60 2.01 -8.24
CA ALA A 249 16.81 2.32 -9.42
C ALA A 249 17.34 3.57 -10.16
N VAL A 250 17.68 4.62 -9.41
CA VAL A 250 18.32 5.82 -9.98
C VAL A 250 19.65 5.46 -10.62
N GLU A 251 20.51 4.70 -9.94
CA GLU A 251 21.79 4.23 -10.49
C GLU A 251 21.59 3.40 -11.77
N TYR A 252 20.65 2.45 -11.74
CA TYR A 252 20.29 1.62 -12.88
C TYR A 252 19.82 2.45 -14.07
N ALA A 253 18.94 3.43 -13.83
CA ALA A 253 18.44 4.34 -14.87
C ALA A 253 19.57 5.11 -15.54
N VAL A 254 20.51 5.67 -14.77
CA VAL A 254 21.65 6.43 -15.30
C VAL A 254 22.57 5.53 -16.13
N LYS A 255 22.91 4.35 -15.60
CA LYS A 255 23.82 3.39 -16.28
C LYS A 255 23.23 2.85 -17.59
N ASN A 256 21.90 2.69 -17.66
CA ASN A 256 21.22 2.06 -18.78
C ASN A 256 20.44 3.04 -19.67
N LYS A 257 20.61 4.35 -19.50
CA LYS A 257 19.80 5.39 -20.14
C LYS A 257 19.60 5.24 -21.66
N ALA A 258 20.61 4.70 -22.36
CA ALA A 258 20.54 4.51 -23.81
C ALA A 258 19.66 3.31 -24.24
N ASN A 259 19.34 2.40 -23.32
CA ASN A 259 18.67 1.13 -23.62
C ASN A 259 17.36 0.94 -22.84
N LEU A 260 16.95 1.93 -22.03
CA LEU A 260 15.69 1.83 -21.29
C LEU A 260 14.51 1.83 -22.25
N PRO A 261 13.63 0.82 -22.22
CA PRO A 261 12.43 0.81 -23.05
C PRO A 261 11.41 1.83 -22.53
N LEU A 262 10.67 2.46 -23.42
CA LEU A 262 9.60 3.41 -23.09
C LEU A 262 8.38 2.67 -22.54
N LYS A 263 8.46 2.22 -21.30
CA LYS A 263 7.40 1.50 -20.57
C LYS A 263 7.65 1.52 -19.07
N VAL A 264 6.73 0.95 -18.32
CA VAL A 264 6.93 0.59 -16.90
C VAL A 264 7.79 -0.66 -16.83
N ILE A 265 8.90 -0.60 -16.09
CA ILE A 265 9.86 -1.70 -15.97
C ILE A 265 10.14 -2.03 -14.49
N THR A 266 10.41 -3.28 -14.21
CA THR A 266 10.91 -3.72 -12.89
C THR A 266 12.44 -3.71 -12.88
N LEU A 267 13.04 -3.56 -11.71
CA LEU A 267 14.49 -3.76 -11.55
C LEU A 267 14.86 -5.24 -11.81
N PRO A 268 16.07 -5.51 -12.31
CA PRO A 268 16.61 -6.87 -12.35
C PRO A 268 16.58 -7.53 -10.96
N GLU A 269 16.28 -8.84 -10.92
CA GLU A 269 16.16 -9.60 -9.67
C GLU A 269 17.46 -9.58 -8.85
N GLU A 270 18.61 -9.50 -9.50
CA GLU A 270 19.92 -9.43 -8.86
C GLU A 270 20.09 -8.15 -8.02
N ILE A 271 19.44 -7.04 -8.41
CA ILE A 271 19.47 -5.80 -7.63
C ILE A 271 18.62 -5.96 -6.37
N ASP A 272 17.45 -6.56 -6.51
CA ASP A 272 16.54 -6.81 -5.37
C ASP A 272 17.16 -7.81 -4.38
N ASP A 273 17.81 -8.88 -4.87
CA ASP A 273 18.58 -9.82 -4.05
C ASP A 273 19.75 -9.16 -3.32
N HIS A 274 20.45 -8.25 -4.01
CA HIS A 274 21.52 -7.47 -3.39
C HIS A 274 21.00 -6.59 -2.23
N ILE A 275 19.83 -5.97 -2.36
CA ILE A 275 19.20 -5.21 -1.28
C ILE A 275 18.93 -6.12 -0.08
N ALA A 276 18.38 -7.31 -0.32
CA ALA A 276 18.12 -8.28 0.73
C ALA A 276 19.42 -8.70 1.44
N ALA A 277 20.50 -8.95 0.68
CA ALA A 277 21.81 -9.31 1.22
C ALA A 277 22.39 -8.20 2.10
N LEU A 278 22.30 -6.93 1.66
CA LEU A 278 22.74 -5.78 2.46
C LEU A 278 21.98 -5.67 3.78
N GLN A 279 20.66 -5.89 3.74
CA GLN A 279 19.83 -5.84 4.95
C GLN A 279 20.16 -6.97 5.92
N LEU A 280 20.36 -8.21 5.42
CA LEU A 280 20.79 -9.33 6.24
C LEU A 280 22.17 -9.07 6.89
N GLN A 281 23.10 -8.48 6.13
CA GLN A 281 24.39 -8.07 6.66
C GLN A 281 24.25 -7.03 7.77
N ALA A 282 23.42 -6.00 7.57
CA ALA A 282 23.17 -4.98 8.58
C ALA A 282 22.56 -5.57 9.87
N MET A 283 21.71 -6.59 9.73
CA MET A 283 21.13 -7.35 10.85
C MET A 283 22.06 -8.39 11.45
N THR A 284 23.29 -8.55 10.92
CA THR A 284 24.27 -9.60 11.32
C THR A 284 23.73 -11.03 11.19
N ILE A 285 22.80 -11.23 10.24
CA ILE A 285 22.22 -12.55 9.94
C ILE A 285 23.06 -13.26 8.88
N LYS A 286 23.40 -14.51 9.14
CA LYS A 286 24.06 -15.40 8.19
C LYS A 286 23.05 -16.43 7.68
N ILE A 287 23.12 -16.75 6.40
CA ILE A 287 22.32 -17.78 5.74
C ILE A 287 23.18 -18.90 5.19
N ASP A 288 22.57 -20.02 4.85
CA ASP A 288 23.27 -21.14 4.21
C ASP A 288 23.76 -20.78 2.80
N VAL A 289 24.84 -21.44 2.38
CA VAL A 289 25.41 -21.32 1.03
C VAL A 289 25.33 -22.67 0.34
N LEU A 290 24.82 -22.69 -0.88
CA LEU A 290 24.75 -23.90 -1.68
C LEU A 290 26.14 -24.48 -1.93
N THR A 291 26.30 -25.80 -1.72
CA THR A 291 27.49 -26.54 -2.14
C THR A 291 27.57 -26.62 -3.66
N GLU A 292 28.73 -26.92 -4.22
CA GLU A 292 28.91 -27.11 -5.66
C GLU A 292 28.05 -28.26 -6.22
N GLU A 293 27.80 -29.28 -5.42
CA GLU A 293 26.90 -30.37 -5.76
C GLU A 293 25.45 -29.90 -5.88
N GLN A 294 24.97 -29.13 -4.90
CA GLN A 294 23.64 -28.54 -4.92
C GLN A 294 23.45 -27.56 -6.09
N LYS A 295 24.45 -26.73 -6.40
CA LYS A 295 24.41 -25.82 -7.55
C LYS A 295 24.29 -26.60 -8.88
N ARG A 296 25.09 -27.72 -9.01
CA ARG A 296 25.00 -28.58 -10.21
C ARG A 296 23.66 -29.25 -10.33
N TYR A 297 23.14 -29.79 -9.23
CA TYR A 297 21.79 -30.38 -9.21
C TYR A 297 20.71 -29.42 -9.67
N LEU A 298 20.68 -28.19 -9.12
CA LEU A 298 19.70 -27.17 -9.49
C LEU A 298 19.84 -26.67 -10.93
N ALA A 299 21.02 -26.76 -11.52
CA ALA A 299 21.28 -26.38 -12.91
C ALA A 299 21.07 -27.53 -13.91
N SER A 300 20.78 -28.74 -13.45
CA SER A 300 20.62 -29.95 -14.29
C SER A 300 19.16 -30.43 -14.30
N TRP A 301 18.71 -30.92 -15.43
CA TRP A 301 17.44 -31.66 -15.57
C TRP A 301 17.64 -33.19 -15.53
N GLN A 302 18.89 -33.65 -15.47
CA GLN A 302 19.23 -35.07 -15.60
C GLN A 302 19.12 -35.83 -14.27
N GLU A 303 19.18 -35.12 -13.16
CA GLU A 303 19.03 -35.70 -11.83
C GLU A 303 17.67 -35.27 -11.26
N GLY A 304 16.84 -36.22 -10.90
CA GLY A 304 15.53 -36.02 -10.30
C GLY A 304 14.89 -37.38 -9.97
N THR A 305 13.93 -37.39 -9.05
CA THR A 305 13.12 -38.55 -8.68
C THR A 305 11.82 -38.59 -9.48
#